data_a096ae6befb33eafa6c070e195ab7ec0
#
_entry.id   a096ae6befb33eafa6c070e195ab7ec0
#
_cell.length_a   1.000
_cell.length_b   1.000
_cell.length_c   1.000
_cell.angle_alpha   90.00
_cell.angle_beta   90.00
_cell.angle_gamma   90.00
#
_symmetry.space_group_name_H-M   'P 1'
#
loop_
_entity.id
_entity.type
_entity.pdbx_description
1 polymer ?
#
loop_
_entity_poly.entity_id
_entity_poly.type
_entity_poly.pdbx_seq_one_letter_code
_entity_poly.pdbx_strand_id
1 'polypeptide(L)'
;ILSKPLVEWLIKNKKWNKSLAVVLVIIISFFIILLPILLIGSLLYKEVSIIASSPEVIIKPINEFDALFYQKFNIRLISVKNLGSIQSYATSILSSALNIGLNFFTSITMMYFFLYFLLTNINRLEAAIILYLPFKKNNIKLFGKELVAQTVSNAIGVPLIALIHGLLAYIAYKIAGLEQAAFWAIITAFASVIPVIGTALIWLPVSLLLFIKGQTGYGVFIIIWGIVIIGLSDNLFRFLLAKKMADVHPIVTVLGLIIGLKYFGFTGLIFGPLMISYFIILLKIYYNQYQKPLKQKRKHNLTMPTYFNIPFITNKKKH
;
A
#
# COMPACT_ATOMS: atom_id res chain seq x y z
N ILE A 1 1.77 -13.38 -12.46
CA ILE A 1 1.77 -14.11 -11.18
C ILE A 1 0.34 -14.41 -10.76
N LEU A 2 -0.49 -13.43 -10.46
CA LEU A 2 -1.87 -13.63 -9.95
C LEU A 2 -2.79 -14.36 -10.93
N SER A 3 -2.71 -14.06 -12.21
CA SER A 3 -3.55 -14.63 -13.25
C SER A 3 -3.13 -16.05 -13.67
N LYS A 4 -1.85 -16.43 -13.47
CA LYS A 4 -1.30 -17.73 -13.89
C LYS A 4 -2.07 -18.92 -13.30
N PRO A 5 -2.36 -19.00 -11.99
CA PRO A 5 -3.07 -20.15 -11.41
C PRO A 5 -4.47 -20.35 -11.99
N LEU A 6 -5.20 -19.26 -12.27
CA LEU A 6 -6.54 -19.32 -12.89
C LEU A 6 -6.48 -19.86 -14.32
N VAL A 7 -5.53 -19.38 -15.11
CA VAL A 7 -5.32 -19.87 -16.48
C VAL A 7 -4.96 -21.36 -16.47
N GLU A 8 -4.04 -21.78 -15.60
CA GLU A 8 -3.66 -23.19 -15.48
C GLU A 8 -4.82 -24.07 -15.03
N TRP A 9 -5.65 -23.59 -14.09
CA TRP A 9 -6.84 -24.31 -13.63
C TRP A 9 -7.85 -24.52 -14.77
N LEU A 10 -8.13 -23.48 -15.58
CA LEU A 10 -9.02 -23.57 -16.74
C LEU A 10 -8.50 -24.58 -17.78
N ILE A 11 -7.20 -24.58 -18.06
CA ILE A 11 -6.60 -25.50 -19.02
C ILE A 11 -6.64 -26.94 -18.49
N LYS A 12 -6.22 -27.18 -17.22
CA LYS A 12 -6.09 -28.52 -16.65
C LYS A 12 -7.45 -29.15 -16.29
N ASN A 13 -8.33 -28.39 -15.63
CA ASN A 13 -9.59 -28.93 -15.12
C ASN A 13 -10.75 -28.82 -16.11
N LYS A 14 -10.78 -27.74 -16.90
CA LYS A 14 -11.87 -27.49 -17.86
C LYS A 14 -11.48 -27.83 -19.30
N LYS A 15 -10.22 -28.23 -19.55
CA LYS A 15 -9.67 -28.59 -20.90
C LYS A 15 -9.86 -27.51 -21.95
N TRP A 16 -9.85 -26.23 -21.52
CA TRP A 16 -10.00 -25.10 -22.43
C TRP A 16 -8.72 -24.86 -23.24
N ASN A 17 -8.91 -24.34 -24.46
CA ASN A 17 -7.78 -23.86 -25.27
C ASN A 17 -7.08 -22.71 -24.52
N LYS A 18 -5.73 -22.71 -24.58
CA LYS A 18 -4.91 -21.75 -23.84
C LYS A 18 -5.31 -20.28 -24.10
N SER A 19 -5.53 -19.94 -25.38
CA SER A 19 -5.93 -18.57 -25.76
C SER A 19 -7.27 -18.18 -25.16
N LEU A 20 -8.28 -19.06 -25.20
CA LEU A 20 -9.59 -18.80 -24.61
C LEU A 20 -9.51 -18.65 -23.08
N ALA A 21 -8.75 -19.49 -22.39
CA ALA A 21 -8.53 -19.37 -20.95
C ALA A 21 -7.86 -18.05 -20.57
N VAL A 22 -6.86 -17.61 -21.33
CA VAL A 22 -6.17 -16.34 -21.12
C VAL A 22 -7.12 -15.16 -21.34
N VAL A 23 -7.88 -15.16 -22.45
CA VAL A 23 -8.84 -14.07 -22.75
C VAL A 23 -9.90 -13.97 -21.65
N LEU A 24 -10.48 -15.09 -21.20
CA LEU A 24 -11.46 -15.08 -20.11
C LEU A 24 -10.87 -14.48 -18.83
N VAL A 25 -9.67 -14.90 -18.42
CA VAL A 25 -9.00 -14.38 -17.22
C VAL A 25 -8.71 -12.89 -17.35
N ILE A 26 -8.36 -12.41 -18.53
CA ILE A 26 -8.18 -10.98 -18.82
C ILE A 26 -9.49 -10.25 -18.65
N ILE A 27 -10.58 -10.71 -19.22
CA ILE A 27 -11.92 -10.10 -19.10
C ILE A 27 -12.35 -10.04 -17.63
N ILE A 28 -12.21 -11.12 -16.89
CA ILE A 28 -12.55 -11.16 -15.46
C ILE A 28 -11.70 -10.15 -14.69
N SER A 29 -10.38 -10.13 -14.91
CA SER A 29 -9.48 -9.20 -14.22
C SER A 29 -9.78 -7.74 -14.59
N PHE A 30 -10.20 -7.46 -15.82
CA PHE A 30 -10.63 -6.14 -16.25
C PHE A 30 -11.82 -5.65 -15.43
N PHE A 31 -12.87 -6.46 -15.30
CA PHE A 31 -14.03 -6.07 -14.51
C PHE A 31 -13.72 -5.97 -13.02
N ILE A 32 -12.89 -6.85 -12.46
CA ILE A 32 -12.47 -6.79 -11.05
C ILE A 32 -11.73 -5.48 -10.74
N ILE A 33 -10.97 -4.94 -11.69
CA ILE A 33 -10.25 -3.68 -11.51
C ILE A 33 -11.15 -2.48 -11.84
N LEU A 34 -11.90 -2.56 -12.93
CA LEU A 34 -12.69 -1.43 -13.45
C LEU A 34 -13.87 -1.07 -12.54
N LEU A 35 -14.60 -2.08 -12.03
CA LEU A 35 -15.81 -1.82 -11.23
C LEU A 35 -15.52 -1.02 -9.95
N PRO A 36 -14.54 -1.38 -9.11
CA PRO A 36 -14.18 -0.55 -7.95
C PRO A 36 -13.72 0.86 -8.33
N ILE A 37 -12.95 1.00 -9.40
CA ILE A 37 -12.47 2.31 -9.87
C ILE A 37 -13.64 3.20 -10.29
N LEU A 38 -14.61 2.66 -11.03
CA LEU A 38 -15.80 3.40 -11.42
C LEU A 38 -16.67 3.81 -10.23
N LEU A 39 -16.87 2.90 -9.27
CA LEU A 39 -17.62 3.18 -8.05
C LEU A 39 -16.95 4.29 -7.21
N ILE A 40 -15.66 4.14 -6.94
CA ILE A 40 -14.89 5.14 -6.20
C ILE A 40 -14.84 6.46 -6.96
N GLY A 41 -14.58 6.41 -8.27
CA GLY A 41 -14.54 7.58 -9.14
C GLY A 41 -15.84 8.35 -9.15
N SER A 42 -16.99 7.68 -9.21
CA SER A 42 -18.31 8.32 -9.20
C SER A 42 -18.61 9.02 -7.86
N LEU A 43 -18.22 8.38 -6.72
CA LEU A 43 -18.35 8.98 -5.39
C LEU A 43 -17.46 10.20 -5.24
N LEU A 44 -16.18 10.09 -5.62
CA LEU A 44 -15.24 11.20 -5.56
C LEU A 44 -15.65 12.35 -6.49
N TYR A 45 -16.10 12.05 -7.72
CA TYR A 45 -16.55 13.05 -8.68
C TYR A 45 -17.71 13.87 -8.12
N LYS A 46 -18.71 13.22 -7.50
CA LYS A 46 -19.84 13.89 -6.86
C LYS A 46 -19.37 14.90 -5.80
N GLU A 47 -18.50 14.49 -4.88
CA GLU A 47 -18.03 15.35 -3.80
C GLU A 47 -17.13 16.48 -4.30
N VAL A 48 -16.21 16.20 -5.23
CA VAL A 48 -15.36 17.23 -5.85
C VAL A 48 -16.21 18.23 -6.65
N SER A 49 -17.27 17.79 -7.31
CA SER A 49 -18.20 18.66 -8.03
C SER A 49 -18.97 19.59 -7.09
N ILE A 50 -19.38 19.12 -5.91
CA ILE A 50 -20.01 19.97 -4.88
C ILE A 50 -19.02 21.04 -4.40
N ILE A 51 -17.77 20.67 -4.13
CA ILE A 51 -16.71 21.61 -3.71
C ILE A 51 -16.43 22.64 -4.81
N ALA A 52 -16.39 22.21 -6.07
CA ALA A 52 -16.16 23.10 -7.20
C ALA A 52 -17.29 24.10 -7.42
N SER A 53 -18.56 23.65 -7.26
CA SER A 53 -19.75 24.50 -7.44
C SER A 53 -20.07 25.36 -6.21
N SER A 54 -19.75 24.88 -5.02
CA SER A 54 -20.06 25.54 -3.74
C SER A 54 -18.88 25.45 -2.77
N PRO A 55 -17.78 26.16 -3.02
CA PRO A 55 -16.56 26.08 -2.20
C PRO A 55 -16.80 26.53 -0.76
N GLU A 56 -17.86 27.27 -0.51
CA GLU A 56 -18.25 27.72 0.83
C GLU A 56 -18.51 26.58 1.83
N VAL A 57 -18.90 25.39 1.33
CA VAL A 57 -19.13 24.19 2.14
C VAL A 57 -17.87 23.77 2.91
N ILE A 58 -16.68 24.04 2.35
CA ILE A 58 -15.41 23.78 3.00
C ILE A 58 -14.82 25.04 3.62
N ILE A 59 -14.95 26.17 2.94
CA ILE A 59 -14.33 27.43 3.37
C ILE A 59 -14.95 27.95 4.67
N LYS A 60 -16.28 27.86 4.85
CA LYS A 60 -16.95 28.31 6.09
C LYS A 60 -16.43 27.59 7.33
N PRO A 61 -16.45 26.24 7.40
CA PRO A 61 -15.93 25.53 8.58
C PRO A 61 -14.45 25.85 8.87
N ILE A 62 -13.63 26.01 7.83
CA ILE A 62 -12.22 26.35 7.97
C ILE A 62 -12.04 27.75 8.57
N ASN A 63 -12.80 28.74 8.10
CA ASN A 63 -12.77 30.10 8.62
C ASN A 63 -13.29 30.18 10.05
N GLU A 64 -14.35 29.45 10.38
CA GLU A 64 -14.88 29.35 11.76
C GLU A 64 -13.81 28.74 12.70
N PHE A 65 -13.10 27.73 12.23
CA PHE A 65 -11.99 27.16 12.98
C PHE A 65 -10.85 28.14 13.20
N ASP A 66 -10.38 28.79 12.15
CA ASP A 66 -9.29 29.77 12.26
C ASP A 66 -9.66 30.92 13.21
N ALA A 67 -10.92 31.37 13.14
CA ALA A 67 -11.44 32.39 14.04
C ALA A 67 -11.47 31.94 15.52
N LEU A 68 -11.99 30.74 15.79
CA LEU A 68 -12.02 30.16 17.13
C LEU A 68 -10.60 29.91 17.69
N PHE A 69 -9.71 29.41 16.82
CA PHE A 69 -8.33 29.14 17.20
C PHE A 69 -7.56 30.44 17.46
N TYR A 70 -7.76 31.45 16.61
CA TYR A 70 -7.20 32.79 16.80
C TYR A 70 -7.68 33.43 18.10
N GLN A 71 -8.98 33.31 18.40
CA GLN A 71 -9.55 33.85 19.63
C GLN A 71 -8.97 33.21 20.90
N LYS A 72 -8.61 31.91 20.82
CA LYS A 72 -8.13 31.15 21.99
C LYS A 72 -6.60 31.16 22.14
N PHE A 73 -5.87 31.18 21.03
CA PHE A 73 -4.41 31.00 21.02
C PHE A 73 -3.64 32.17 20.37
N ASN A 74 -4.36 33.17 19.83
CA ASN A 74 -3.79 34.33 19.13
C ASN A 74 -2.87 33.95 17.94
N ILE A 75 -3.09 32.76 17.34
CA ILE A 75 -2.33 32.20 16.19
C ILE A 75 -3.30 31.98 15.03
N ARG A 76 -3.02 32.59 13.87
CA ARG A 76 -3.73 32.27 12.61
C ARG A 76 -3.09 31.07 11.95
N LEU A 77 -3.87 30.02 11.76
CA LEU A 77 -3.40 28.76 11.15
C LEU A 77 -3.48 28.81 9.64
N ILE A 78 -4.42 29.55 9.08
CA ILE A 78 -4.75 29.52 7.66
C ILE A 78 -4.80 30.95 7.12
N SER A 79 -3.99 31.21 6.09
CA SER A 79 -4.08 32.47 5.35
C SER A 79 -5.26 32.45 4.40
N VAL A 80 -6.13 33.43 4.48
CA VAL A 80 -7.31 33.62 3.61
C VAL A 80 -6.93 33.62 2.12
N LYS A 81 -5.69 33.96 1.78
CA LYS A 81 -5.15 33.93 0.40
C LYS A 81 -5.16 32.54 -0.22
N ASN A 82 -5.10 31.47 0.58
CA ASN A 82 -5.05 30.07 0.10
C ASN A 82 -6.47 29.49 -0.13
N LEU A 83 -7.52 30.14 0.31
CA LEU A 83 -8.88 29.61 0.19
C LEU A 83 -9.43 29.76 -1.23
N GLY A 84 -9.06 30.81 -1.96
CA GLY A 84 -9.40 30.97 -3.38
C GLY A 84 -8.77 29.91 -4.30
N SER A 85 -7.68 29.28 -3.85
CA SER A 85 -7.05 28.19 -4.58
C SER A 85 -7.82 26.87 -4.50
N ILE A 86 -8.67 26.66 -3.48
CA ILE A 86 -9.44 25.41 -3.31
C ILE A 86 -10.38 25.19 -4.50
N GLN A 87 -11.12 26.25 -4.90
CA GLN A 87 -12.01 26.19 -6.05
C GLN A 87 -11.24 25.93 -7.35
N SER A 88 -10.11 26.62 -7.54
CA SER A 88 -9.27 26.42 -8.75
C SER A 88 -8.66 25.01 -8.79
N TYR A 89 -8.26 24.43 -7.65
CA TYR A 89 -7.83 23.03 -7.58
C TYR A 89 -8.97 22.06 -7.88
N ALA A 90 -10.17 22.27 -7.31
CA ALA A 90 -11.32 21.42 -7.59
C ALA A 90 -11.72 21.44 -9.06
N THR A 91 -11.79 22.61 -9.69
CA THR A 91 -12.08 22.75 -11.13
C THR A 91 -10.96 22.16 -12.00
N SER A 92 -9.70 22.30 -11.59
CA SER A 92 -8.57 21.69 -12.29
C SER A 92 -8.60 20.15 -12.21
N ILE A 93 -9.02 19.58 -11.09
CA ILE A 93 -9.22 18.13 -10.96
C ILE A 93 -10.32 17.65 -11.89
N LEU A 94 -11.46 18.36 -11.94
CA LEU A 94 -12.58 18.00 -12.82
C LEU A 94 -12.19 18.09 -14.30
N SER A 95 -11.51 19.16 -14.71
CA SER A 95 -11.05 19.33 -16.10
C SER A 95 -9.97 18.31 -16.49
N SER A 96 -9.12 17.92 -15.54
CA SER A 96 -8.10 16.89 -15.74
C SER A 96 -8.69 15.48 -15.81
N ALA A 97 -9.90 15.26 -15.29
CA ALA A 97 -10.52 13.93 -15.24
C ALA A 97 -10.70 13.32 -16.64
N LEU A 98 -11.02 14.15 -17.66
CA LEU A 98 -11.13 13.69 -19.05
C LEU A 98 -9.77 13.21 -19.60
N ASN A 99 -8.71 13.99 -19.38
CA ASN A 99 -7.36 13.63 -19.83
C ASN A 99 -6.83 12.39 -19.09
N ILE A 100 -7.11 12.30 -17.78
CA ILE A 100 -6.81 11.12 -16.97
C ILE A 100 -7.55 9.90 -17.54
N GLY A 101 -8.82 10.04 -17.92
CA GLY A 101 -9.64 8.97 -18.51
C GLY A 101 -9.05 8.44 -19.82
N LEU A 102 -8.63 9.30 -20.74
CA LEU A 102 -8.01 8.91 -22.01
C LEU A 102 -6.67 8.20 -21.79
N ASN A 103 -5.81 8.75 -20.94
CA ASN A 103 -4.52 8.15 -20.59
C ASN A 103 -4.69 6.81 -19.87
N PHE A 104 -5.68 6.71 -19.01
CA PHE A 104 -6.03 5.48 -18.31
C PHE A 104 -6.50 4.39 -19.27
N PHE A 105 -7.36 4.72 -20.24
CA PHE A 105 -7.82 3.80 -21.26
C PHE A 105 -6.67 3.26 -22.12
N THR A 106 -5.79 4.13 -22.57
CA THR A 106 -4.60 3.74 -23.34
C THR A 106 -3.68 2.84 -22.53
N SER A 107 -3.42 3.21 -21.27
CA SER A 107 -2.56 2.44 -20.35
C SER A 107 -3.14 1.06 -20.05
N ILE A 108 -4.44 0.96 -19.79
CA ILE A 108 -5.14 -0.31 -19.58
C ILE A 108 -5.09 -1.19 -20.82
N THR A 109 -5.34 -0.63 -21.98
CA THR A 109 -5.29 -1.36 -23.26
C THR A 109 -3.90 -1.98 -23.47
N MET A 110 -2.85 -1.16 -23.30
CA MET A 110 -1.48 -1.63 -23.40
C MET A 110 -1.14 -2.68 -22.33
N MET A 111 -1.57 -2.46 -21.09
CA MET A 111 -1.36 -3.43 -20.00
C MET A 111 -1.97 -4.78 -20.34
N TYR A 112 -3.22 -4.85 -20.82
CA TYR A 112 -3.88 -6.10 -21.16
C TYR A 112 -3.33 -6.73 -22.44
N PHE A 113 -2.88 -5.93 -23.40
CA PHE A 113 -2.16 -6.40 -24.55
C PHE A 113 -0.89 -7.17 -24.11
N PHE A 114 -0.02 -6.54 -23.32
CA PHE A 114 1.17 -7.23 -22.81
C PHE A 114 0.82 -8.44 -21.92
N LEU A 115 -0.21 -8.32 -21.08
CA LEU A 115 -0.63 -9.43 -20.23
C LEU A 115 -1.06 -10.65 -21.03
N TYR A 116 -1.75 -10.45 -22.17
CA TYR A 116 -2.11 -11.54 -23.07
C TYR A 116 -0.87 -12.27 -23.61
N PHE A 117 0.10 -11.53 -24.13
CA PHE A 117 1.32 -12.14 -24.66
C PHE A 117 2.18 -12.80 -23.59
N LEU A 118 2.25 -12.20 -22.40
CA LEU A 118 2.97 -12.78 -21.27
C LEU A 118 2.32 -14.11 -20.82
N LEU A 119 0.99 -14.16 -20.70
CA LEU A 119 0.29 -15.36 -20.26
C LEU A 119 0.31 -16.47 -21.32
N THR A 120 0.20 -16.11 -22.59
CA THR A 120 0.28 -17.09 -23.68
C THR A 120 1.69 -17.69 -23.84
N ASN A 121 2.74 -16.92 -23.52
CA ASN A 121 4.14 -17.36 -23.66
C ASN A 121 4.86 -17.60 -22.34
N ILE A 122 4.11 -17.72 -21.22
CA ILE A 122 4.69 -17.72 -19.87
C ILE A 122 5.78 -18.79 -19.67
N ASN A 123 5.60 -19.99 -20.19
CA ASN A 123 6.58 -21.08 -20.03
C ASN A 123 7.89 -20.78 -20.78
N ARG A 124 7.81 -20.17 -21.98
CA ARG A 124 9.00 -19.76 -22.74
C ARG A 124 9.73 -18.61 -22.04
N LEU A 125 8.97 -17.66 -21.50
CA LEU A 125 9.52 -16.53 -20.77
C LEU A 125 10.20 -16.96 -19.47
N GLU A 126 9.58 -17.85 -18.68
CA GLU A 126 10.18 -18.42 -17.48
C GLU A 126 11.47 -19.19 -17.81
N ALA A 127 11.47 -20.00 -18.85
CA ALA A 127 12.67 -20.72 -19.29
C ALA A 127 13.78 -19.77 -19.73
N ALA A 128 13.47 -18.71 -20.48
CA ALA A 128 14.43 -17.72 -20.91
C ALA A 128 15.02 -16.96 -19.69
N ILE A 129 14.19 -16.53 -18.76
CA ILE A 129 14.66 -15.85 -17.54
C ILE A 129 15.60 -16.75 -16.74
N ILE A 130 15.26 -18.02 -16.55
CA ILE A 130 16.10 -19.00 -15.84
C ILE A 130 17.44 -19.21 -16.55
N LEU A 131 17.47 -19.20 -17.88
CA LEU A 131 18.68 -19.38 -18.67
C LEU A 131 19.64 -18.19 -18.53
N TYR A 132 19.10 -16.96 -18.52
CA TYR A 132 19.91 -15.74 -18.45
C TYR A 132 20.31 -15.33 -17.05
N LEU A 133 19.66 -15.88 -16.01
CA LEU A 133 20.02 -15.54 -14.63
C LEU A 133 21.32 -16.24 -14.21
N PRO A 134 22.38 -15.50 -13.81
CA PRO A 134 23.68 -16.06 -13.41
C PRO A 134 23.65 -16.63 -11.98
N PHE A 135 22.57 -17.31 -11.59
CA PHE A 135 22.40 -17.87 -10.25
C PHE A 135 22.34 -19.40 -10.26
N LYS A 136 22.78 -20.03 -9.17
CA LYS A 136 22.59 -21.46 -8.95
C LYS A 136 21.11 -21.81 -8.88
N LYS A 137 20.71 -23.00 -9.39
CA LYS A 137 19.30 -23.46 -9.46
C LYS A 137 18.52 -23.27 -8.15
N ASN A 138 19.15 -23.53 -6.98
CA ASN A 138 18.50 -23.34 -5.68
C ASN A 138 18.20 -21.88 -5.37
N ASN A 139 19.08 -20.97 -5.76
CA ASN A 139 18.90 -19.53 -5.57
C ASN A 139 17.82 -18.96 -6.51
N ILE A 140 17.73 -19.48 -7.75
CA ILE A 140 16.66 -19.11 -8.69
C ILE A 140 15.29 -19.51 -8.11
N LYS A 141 15.18 -20.72 -7.55
CA LYS A 141 13.93 -21.19 -6.92
C LYS A 141 13.54 -20.36 -5.69
N LEU A 142 14.52 -19.98 -4.87
CA LEU A 142 14.31 -19.10 -3.74
C LEU A 142 13.86 -17.72 -4.21
N PHE A 143 14.56 -17.13 -5.17
CA PHE A 143 14.22 -15.85 -5.76
C PHE A 143 12.80 -15.84 -6.35
N GLY A 144 12.42 -16.86 -7.11
CA GLY A 144 11.08 -17.00 -7.66
C GLY A 144 9.99 -17.05 -6.58
N LYS A 145 10.22 -17.80 -5.48
CA LYS A 145 9.30 -17.84 -4.35
C LYS A 145 9.13 -16.47 -3.69
N GLU A 146 10.23 -15.77 -3.46
CA GLU A 146 10.21 -14.44 -2.83
C GLU A 146 9.54 -13.41 -3.74
N LEU A 147 9.81 -13.43 -5.05
CA LEU A 147 9.12 -12.59 -6.03
C LEU A 147 7.61 -12.80 -6.00
N VAL A 148 7.16 -14.05 -6.01
CA VAL A 148 5.73 -14.39 -5.95
C VAL A 148 5.13 -13.92 -4.64
N ALA A 149 5.77 -14.21 -3.50
CA ALA A 149 5.29 -13.81 -2.18
C ALA A 149 5.15 -12.29 -2.06
N GLN A 150 6.17 -11.53 -2.47
CA GLN A 150 6.17 -10.06 -2.45
C GLN A 150 5.08 -9.48 -3.36
N THR A 151 4.96 -10.00 -4.60
CA THR A 151 3.95 -9.54 -5.55
C THR A 151 2.54 -9.79 -5.03
N VAL A 152 2.25 -11.00 -4.56
CA VAL A 152 0.93 -11.38 -4.03
C VAL A 152 0.59 -10.53 -2.80
N SER A 153 1.53 -10.35 -1.89
CA SER A 153 1.32 -9.58 -0.68
C SER A 153 1.04 -8.10 -0.96
N ASN A 154 1.77 -7.48 -1.88
CA ASN A 154 1.52 -6.07 -2.23
C ASN A 154 0.26 -5.91 -3.09
N ALA A 155 0.05 -6.78 -4.09
CA ALA A 155 -1.08 -6.65 -5.01
C ALA A 155 -2.44 -7.04 -4.39
N ILE A 156 -2.45 -7.87 -3.36
CA ILE A 156 -3.67 -8.27 -2.64
C ILE A 156 -3.70 -7.64 -1.25
N GLY A 157 -2.59 -7.66 -0.52
CA GLY A 157 -2.53 -7.21 0.86
C GLY A 157 -2.80 -5.72 1.00
N VAL A 158 -2.20 -4.87 0.17
CA VAL A 158 -2.40 -3.42 0.24
C VAL A 158 -3.86 -3.04 -0.05
N PRO A 159 -4.50 -3.48 -1.14
CA PRO A 159 -5.93 -3.20 -1.36
C PRO A 159 -6.84 -3.78 -0.27
N LEU A 160 -6.53 -4.94 0.28
CA LEU A 160 -7.31 -5.54 1.35
C LEU A 160 -7.24 -4.69 2.63
N ILE A 161 -6.05 -4.25 3.03
CA ILE A 161 -5.87 -3.33 4.16
C ILE A 161 -6.63 -2.02 3.91
N ALA A 162 -6.51 -1.44 2.72
CA ALA A 162 -7.20 -0.22 2.36
C ALA A 162 -8.73 -0.38 2.46
N LEU A 163 -9.27 -1.48 1.98
CA LEU A 163 -10.70 -1.78 2.06
C LEU A 163 -11.17 -1.93 3.50
N ILE A 164 -10.42 -2.64 4.34
CA ILE A 164 -10.77 -2.82 5.76
C ILE A 164 -10.73 -1.50 6.50
N HIS A 165 -9.66 -0.70 6.32
CA HIS A 165 -9.55 0.61 6.96
C HIS A 165 -10.63 1.58 6.49
N GLY A 166 -10.95 1.57 5.19
CA GLY A 166 -12.07 2.34 4.65
C GLY A 166 -13.40 1.94 5.26
N LEU A 167 -13.66 0.64 5.42
CA LEU A 167 -14.88 0.14 6.04
C LEU A 167 -14.98 0.53 7.53
N LEU A 168 -13.90 0.35 8.30
CA LEU A 168 -13.84 0.74 9.70
C LEU A 168 -14.01 2.25 9.88
N ALA A 169 -13.39 3.05 9.01
CA ALA A 169 -13.55 4.48 8.99
C ALA A 169 -14.99 4.89 8.62
N TYR A 170 -15.59 4.24 7.61
CA TYR A 170 -16.98 4.50 7.22
C TYR A 170 -17.95 4.28 8.38
N ILE A 171 -17.80 3.18 9.11
CA ILE A 171 -18.63 2.88 10.29
C ILE A 171 -18.49 4.01 11.32
N ALA A 172 -17.25 4.41 11.65
CA ALA A 172 -17.00 5.46 12.63
C ALA A 172 -17.59 6.82 12.21
N TYR A 173 -17.36 7.21 10.96
CA TYR A 173 -17.84 8.49 10.43
C TYR A 173 -19.37 8.52 10.32
N LYS A 174 -19.99 7.38 10.00
CA LYS A 174 -21.45 7.26 9.96
C LYS A 174 -22.06 7.40 11.38
N ILE A 175 -21.46 6.75 12.38
CA ILE A 175 -21.86 6.86 13.80
C ILE A 175 -21.69 8.30 14.29
N ALA A 176 -20.61 8.97 13.88
CA ALA A 176 -20.36 10.37 14.22
C ALA A 176 -21.27 11.37 13.49
N GLY A 177 -22.18 10.90 12.61
CA GLY A 177 -23.14 11.75 11.92
C GLY A 177 -22.56 12.60 10.80
N LEU A 178 -21.39 12.23 10.24
CA LEU A 178 -20.84 12.94 9.09
C LEU A 178 -21.70 12.71 7.84
N GLU A 179 -22.18 13.80 7.22
CA GLU A 179 -22.99 13.73 5.98
C GLU A 179 -22.22 13.06 4.82
N GLN A 180 -20.90 13.29 4.75
CA GLN A 180 -20.01 12.78 3.71
C GLN A 180 -19.14 11.60 4.21
N ALA A 181 -19.71 10.71 5.06
CA ALA A 181 -18.98 9.61 5.67
C ALA A 181 -18.28 8.71 4.65
N ALA A 182 -18.92 8.44 3.49
CA ALA A 182 -18.35 7.61 2.43
C ALA A 182 -17.12 8.27 1.78
N PHE A 183 -17.16 9.56 1.53
CA PHE A 183 -16.04 10.32 0.98
C PHE A 183 -14.82 10.26 1.90
N TRP A 184 -14.99 10.60 3.19
CA TRP A 184 -13.93 10.55 4.18
C TRP A 184 -13.37 9.14 4.38
N ALA A 185 -14.23 8.12 4.32
CA ALA A 185 -13.83 6.73 4.40
C ALA A 185 -12.97 6.29 3.21
N ILE A 186 -13.34 6.68 1.99
CA ILE A 186 -12.54 6.41 0.78
C ILE A 186 -11.17 7.07 0.87
N ILE A 187 -11.11 8.35 1.28
CA ILE A 187 -9.83 9.04 1.45
C ILE A 187 -8.99 8.35 2.54
N THR A 188 -9.61 7.90 3.64
CA THR A 188 -8.93 7.13 4.69
C THR A 188 -8.39 5.79 4.15
N ALA A 189 -9.16 5.10 3.30
CA ALA A 189 -8.71 3.88 2.63
C ALA A 189 -7.46 4.13 1.77
N PHE A 190 -7.45 5.18 0.96
CA PHE A 190 -6.27 5.55 0.16
C PHE A 190 -5.08 5.95 1.03
N ALA A 191 -5.32 6.77 2.06
CA ALA A 191 -4.28 7.20 2.98
C ALA A 191 -3.65 6.02 3.74
N SER A 192 -4.42 4.95 4.01
CA SER A 192 -3.95 3.75 4.73
C SER A 192 -2.81 3.00 4.03
N VAL A 193 -2.59 3.27 2.73
CA VAL A 193 -1.44 2.73 1.99
C VAL A 193 -0.11 3.21 2.62
N ILE A 194 -0.11 4.42 3.21
CA ILE A 194 1.03 4.95 3.97
C ILE A 194 1.01 4.31 5.36
N PRO A 195 2.03 3.49 5.71
CA PRO A 195 2.06 2.80 7.00
C PRO A 195 2.06 3.77 8.20
N VAL A 196 1.39 3.37 9.28
CA VAL A 196 1.41 4.02 10.60
C VAL A 196 0.70 5.38 10.64
N ILE A 197 1.02 6.30 9.72
CA ILE A 197 0.56 7.69 9.76
C ILE A 197 -0.64 7.91 8.83
N GLY A 198 -0.80 7.09 7.78
CA GLY A 198 -1.71 7.37 6.68
C GLY A 198 -3.15 7.61 7.10
N THR A 199 -3.73 6.71 7.88
CA THR A 199 -5.11 6.87 8.36
C THR A 199 -5.27 8.05 9.32
N ALA A 200 -4.23 8.34 10.12
CA ALA A 200 -4.24 9.46 11.07
C ALA A 200 -4.30 10.83 10.36
N LEU A 201 -3.70 10.94 9.18
CA LEU A 201 -3.79 12.15 8.36
C LEU A 201 -5.23 12.52 7.99
N ILE A 202 -6.17 11.59 8.08
CA ILE A 202 -7.57 11.81 7.73
C ILE A 202 -8.45 11.87 8.97
N TRP A 203 -8.40 10.87 9.88
CA TRP A 203 -9.30 10.88 11.03
C TRP A 203 -8.96 11.97 12.06
N LEU A 204 -7.69 12.45 12.15
CA LEU A 204 -7.35 13.59 13.00
C LEU A 204 -8.03 14.90 12.53
N PRO A 205 -7.89 15.35 11.25
CA PRO A 205 -8.66 16.50 10.78
C PRO A 205 -10.17 16.33 10.93
N VAL A 206 -10.71 15.14 10.66
CA VAL A 206 -12.14 14.86 10.83
C VAL A 206 -12.57 15.05 12.30
N SER A 207 -11.78 14.54 13.25
CA SER A 207 -12.07 14.75 14.68
C SER A 207 -12.03 16.23 15.06
N LEU A 208 -11.05 16.98 14.54
CA LEU A 208 -10.95 18.44 14.76
C LEU A 208 -12.18 19.18 14.21
N LEU A 209 -12.65 18.82 13.01
CA LEU A 209 -13.88 19.38 12.44
C LEU A 209 -15.10 19.15 13.33
N LEU A 210 -15.20 17.98 13.96
CA LEU A 210 -16.27 17.68 14.93
C LEU A 210 -16.16 18.51 16.21
N PHE A 211 -14.94 18.72 16.72
CA PHE A 211 -14.73 19.63 17.87
C PHE A 211 -15.17 21.07 17.56
N ILE A 212 -14.86 21.56 16.36
CA ILE A 212 -15.25 22.91 15.90
C ILE A 212 -16.77 23.05 15.84
N LYS A 213 -17.46 22.02 15.32
CA LYS A 213 -18.93 21.96 15.26
C LYS A 213 -19.59 21.81 16.63
N GLY A 214 -18.83 21.86 17.73
CA GLY A 214 -19.32 21.66 19.10
C GLY A 214 -19.69 20.21 19.43
N GLN A 215 -19.42 19.28 18.53
CA GLN A 215 -19.71 17.84 18.69
C GLN A 215 -18.53 17.12 19.39
N THR A 216 -18.14 17.60 20.57
CA THR A 216 -16.95 17.13 21.30
C THR A 216 -16.97 15.63 21.57
N GLY A 217 -18.14 15.05 21.90
CA GLY A 217 -18.27 13.61 22.14
C GLY A 217 -17.90 12.78 20.91
N TYR A 218 -18.38 13.17 19.73
CA TYR A 218 -18.03 12.49 18.48
C TYR A 218 -16.58 12.72 18.06
N GLY A 219 -16.02 13.91 18.33
CA GLY A 219 -14.60 14.18 18.10
C GLY A 219 -13.70 13.24 18.90
N VAL A 220 -13.96 13.09 20.21
CA VAL A 220 -13.25 12.15 21.08
C VAL A 220 -13.47 10.69 20.62
N PHE A 221 -14.70 10.33 20.25
CA PHE A 221 -15.00 9.00 19.70
C PHE A 221 -14.15 8.68 18.48
N ILE A 222 -14.01 9.59 17.51
CA ILE A 222 -13.19 9.39 16.31
C ILE A 222 -11.71 9.19 16.66
N ILE A 223 -11.18 9.94 17.63
CA ILE A 223 -9.79 9.78 18.10
C ILE A 223 -9.60 8.38 18.70
N ILE A 224 -10.45 7.99 19.63
CA ILE A 224 -10.37 6.68 20.29
C ILE A 224 -10.50 5.56 19.24
N TRP A 225 -11.49 5.65 18.35
CA TRP A 225 -11.70 4.69 17.28
C TRP A 225 -10.48 4.61 16.33
N GLY A 226 -9.94 5.75 15.95
CA GLY A 226 -8.76 5.85 15.07
C GLY A 226 -7.53 5.20 15.68
N ILE A 227 -7.25 5.46 16.96
CA ILE A 227 -6.10 4.89 17.65
C ILE A 227 -6.32 3.39 17.95
N VAL A 228 -7.47 3.03 18.54
CA VAL A 228 -7.71 1.67 19.03
C VAL A 228 -8.13 0.74 17.89
N ILE A 229 -9.19 1.08 17.17
CA ILE A 229 -9.76 0.13 16.18
C ILE A 229 -8.94 0.15 14.88
N ILE A 230 -8.73 1.33 14.29
CA ILE A 230 -7.98 1.42 13.03
C ILE A 230 -6.50 1.13 13.27
N GLY A 231 -5.89 1.68 14.33
CA GLY A 231 -4.48 1.46 14.64
C GLY A 231 -4.14 0.02 15.01
N LEU A 232 -4.96 -0.65 15.84
CA LEU A 232 -4.75 -2.08 16.14
C LEU A 232 -5.00 -2.96 14.91
N SER A 233 -6.02 -2.65 14.09
CA SER A 233 -6.27 -3.39 12.85
C SER A 233 -5.09 -3.26 11.88
N ASP A 234 -4.48 -2.09 11.72
CA ASP A 234 -3.29 -1.89 10.88
C ASP A 234 -2.14 -2.80 11.31
N ASN A 235 -1.82 -2.78 12.61
CA ASN A 235 -0.76 -3.63 13.17
C ASN A 235 -1.06 -5.13 13.00
N LEU A 236 -2.31 -5.55 13.25
CA LEU A 236 -2.72 -6.94 13.13
C LEU A 236 -2.61 -7.44 11.68
N PHE A 237 -3.13 -6.67 10.71
CA PHE A 237 -3.08 -7.06 9.29
C PHE A 237 -1.65 -7.05 8.75
N ARG A 238 -0.84 -6.06 9.13
CA ARG A 238 0.59 -6.05 8.76
C ARG A 238 1.33 -7.24 9.36
N PHE A 239 1.06 -7.62 10.60
CA PHE A 239 1.66 -8.81 11.23
C PHE A 239 1.22 -10.10 10.53
N LEU A 240 -0.05 -10.25 10.20
CA LEU A 240 -0.56 -11.42 9.47
C LEU A 240 0.02 -11.54 8.06
N LEU A 241 0.19 -10.41 7.38
CA LEU A 241 0.84 -10.35 6.08
C LEU A 241 2.34 -10.64 6.21
N ALA A 242 3.02 -10.07 7.19
CA ALA A 242 4.45 -10.29 7.42
C ALA A 242 4.79 -11.77 7.70
N LYS A 243 3.91 -12.53 8.35
CA LYS A 243 4.07 -13.98 8.51
C LYS A 243 4.17 -14.75 7.19
N LYS A 244 3.56 -14.23 6.12
CA LYS A 244 3.56 -14.82 4.77
C LYS A 244 4.60 -14.19 3.84
N MET A 245 5.19 -13.08 4.26
CA MET A 245 6.17 -12.31 3.48
C MET A 245 7.59 -12.58 4.00
N ALA A 246 8.58 -12.45 3.11
CA ALA A 246 9.97 -12.31 3.54
C ALA A 246 10.12 -11.11 4.48
N ASP A 247 11.02 -11.22 5.47
CA ASP A 247 11.33 -10.17 6.45
C ASP A 247 11.81 -8.88 5.78
N VAL A 248 10.86 -8.05 5.34
CA VAL A 248 11.16 -6.72 4.82
C VAL A 248 10.99 -5.70 5.94
N HIS A 249 12.08 -5.02 6.27
CA HIS A 249 12.06 -4.00 7.31
C HIS A 249 11.09 -2.86 6.93
N PRO A 250 10.25 -2.34 7.85
CA PRO A 250 9.29 -1.27 7.56
C PRO A 250 9.88 -0.03 6.88
N ILE A 251 11.14 0.31 7.20
CA ILE A 251 11.87 1.41 6.54
C ILE A 251 11.96 1.22 5.03
N VAL A 252 12.15 -0.01 4.56
CA VAL A 252 12.24 -0.33 3.12
C VAL A 252 10.92 -0.03 2.43
N THR A 253 9.80 -0.35 3.09
CA THR A 253 8.47 -0.04 2.58
C THR A 253 8.24 1.46 2.50
N VAL A 254 8.59 2.22 3.55
CA VAL A 254 8.44 3.69 3.57
C VAL A 254 9.32 4.35 2.51
N LEU A 255 10.60 3.98 2.41
CA LEU A 255 11.49 4.48 1.36
C LEU A 255 10.98 4.14 -0.03
N GLY A 256 10.51 2.90 -0.21
CA GLY A 256 9.88 2.45 -1.45
C GLY A 256 8.67 3.29 -1.85
N LEU A 257 7.81 3.62 -0.88
CA LEU A 257 6.65 4.47 -1.11
C LEU A 257 7.05 5.89 -1.53
N ILE A 258 8.00 6.51 -0.83
CA ILE A 258 8.47 7.89 -1.13
C ILE A 258 9.09 7.95 -2.53
N ILE A 259 10.02 7.03 -2.83
CA ILE A 259 10.70 6.96 -4.13
C ILE A 259 9.69 6.60 -5.22
N GLY A 260 8.83 5.60 -4.96
CA GLY A 260 7.81 5.16 -5.89
C GLY A 260 6.84 6.29 -6.25
N LEU A 261 6.32 7.00 -5.26
CA LEU A 261 5.39 8.11 -5.46
C LEU A 261 6.03 9.23 -6.31
N LYS A 262 7.30 9.56 -6.03
CA LYS A 262 8.03 10.61 -6.74
C LYS A 262 8.24 10.28 -8.22
N TYR A 263 8.61 9.04 -8.57
CA TYR A 263 9.00 8.65 -9.92
C TYR A 263 7.89 8.02 -10.75
N PHE A 264 6.94 7.33 -10.10
CA PHE A 264 5.88 6.56 -10.75
C PHE A 264 4.47 7.07 -10.39
N GLY A 265 4.37 8.17 -9.62
CA GLY A 265 3.08 8.70 -9.16
C GLY A 265 2.32 7.67 -8.32
N PHE A 266 0.99 7.65 -8.47
CA PHE A 266 0.11 6.77 -7.70
C PHE A 266 0.46 5.26 -7.83
N THR A 267 0.86 4.83 -9.03
CA THR A 267 1.29 3.43 -9.24
C THR A 267 2.54 3.07 -8.45
N GLY A 268 3.37 4.06 -8.14
CA GLY A 268 4.56 3.92 -7.32
C GLY A 268 4.30 3.49 -5.87
N LEU A 269 3.07 3.68 -5.36
CA LEU A 269 2.68 3.17 -4.04
C LEU A 269 2.80 1.63 -3.95
N ILE A 270 2.57 0.94 -5.07
CA ILE A 270 2.70 -0.52 -5.16
C ILE A 270 4.09 -0.92 -5.67
N PHE A 271 4.54 -0.29 -6.77
CA PHE A 271 5.80 -0.67 -7.42
C PHE A 271 7.05 -0.24 -6.65
N GLY A 272 7.01 0.89 -5.92
CA GLY A 272 8.15 1.38 -5.17
C GLY A 272 8.66 0.38 -4.12
N PRO A 273 7.83 -0.07 -3.17
CA PRO A 273 8.22 -1.09 -2.20
C PRO A 273 8.65 -2.41 -2.86
N LEU A 274 7.99 -2.82 -3.94
CA LEU A 274 8.36 -4.04 -4.69
C LEU A 274 9.77 -3.94 -5.27
N MET A 275 10.11 -2.84 -5.94
CA MET A 275 11.42 -2.66 -6.56
C MET A 275 12.55 -2.70 -5.52
N ILE A 276 12.39 -2.02 -4.39
CA ILE A 276 13.40 -2.03 -3.33
C ILE A 276 13.50 -3.42 -2.70
N SER A 277 12.39 -4.09 -2.46
CA SER A 277 12.38 -5.46 -1.94
C SER A 277 13.09 -6.42 -2.89
N TYR A 278 12.84 -6.33 -4.18
CA TYR A 278 13.52 -7.16 -5.19
C TYR A 278 15.02 -6.89 -5.22
N PHE A 279 15.44 -5.63 -5.13
CA PHE A 279 16.85 -5.27 -5.07
C PHE A 279 17.53 -5.89 -3.83
N ILE A 280 16.90 -5.81 -2.66
CA ILE A 280 17.43 -6.40 -1.42
C ILE A 280 17.53 -7.93 -1.53
N ILE A 281 16.53 -8.58 -2.11
CA ILE A 281 16.56 -10.04 -2.34
C ILE A 281 17.73 -10.42 -3.25
N LEU A 282 17.94 -9.68 -4.33
CA LEU A 282 19.07 -9.89 -5.24
C LEU A 282 20.41 -9.72 -4.53
N LEU A 283 20.57 -8.67 -3.70
CA LEU A 283 21.77 -8.47 -2.88
C LEU A 283 21.98 -9.63 -1.89
N LYS A 284 20.91 -10.10 -1.22
CA LYS A 284 20.97 -11.23 -0.29
C LYS A 284 21.41 -12.52 -0.99
N ILE A 285 20.92 -12.77 -2.19
CA ILE A 285 21.31 -13.92 -3.01
C ILE A 285 22.77 -13.79 -3.44
N TYR A 286 23.17 -12.62 -3.93
CA TYR A 286 24.55 -12.34 -4.32
C TYR A 286 25.52 -12.56 -3.15
N TYR A 287 25.21 -11.98 -1.98
CA TYR A 287 26.01 -12.14 -0.77
C TYR A 287 26.12 -13.63 -0.36
N ASN A 288 25.00 -14.35 -0.36
CA ASN A 288 24.99 -15.77 0.00
C ASN A 288 25.76 -16.66 -0.99
N GLN A 289 25.77 -16.28 -2.27
CA GLN A 289 26.43 -17.06 -3.30
C GLN A 289 27.94 -16.83 -3.35
N TYR A 290 28.39 -15.59 -3.13
CA TYR A 290 29.79 -15.22 -3.33
C TYR A 290 30.56 -14.96 -2.04
N GLN A 291 29.92 -14.61 -0.90
CA GLN A 291 30.62 -14.26 0.33
C GLN A 291 30.50 -15.27 1.48
N LYS A 292 29.60 -16.26 1.38
CA LYS A 292 29.45 -17.28 2.44
C LYS A 292 30.68 -18.19 2.71
N PRO A 293 31.60 -18.43 1.78
CA PRO A 293 32.78 -19.27 2.06
C PRO A 293 33.70 -18.72 3.16
N LEU A 294 33.71 -17.42 3.40
CA LEU A 294 34.62 -16.77 4.35
C LEU A 294 34.22 -16.97 5.83
N LYS A 295 32.94 -17.26 6.13
CA LYS A 295 32.47 -17.46 7.51
C LYS A 295 32.68 -18.88 8.03
N GLN A 296 32.75 -19.90 7.19
CA GLN A 296 32.97 -21.28 7.63
C GLN A 296 34.44 -21.58 8.03
N LYS A 297 35.41 -20.87 7.43
CA LYS A 297 36.84 -21.02 7.83
C LYS A 297 37.19 -20.36 9.17
N ARG A 298 36.38 -19.41 9.64
CA ARG A 298 36.63 -18.71 10.91
C ARG A 298 36.08 -19.44 12.17
N LYS A 299 35.21 -20.43 12.00
CA LYS A 299 34.66 -21.17 13.17
C LYS A 299 35.55 -22.31 13.69
N HIS A 300 36.66 -22.64 12.99
CA HIS A 300 37.48 -23.81 13.39
C HIS A 300 38.80 -23.45 14.07
N ASN A 301 39.15 -22.15 14.23
CA ASN A 301 40.41 -21.76 14.88
C ASN A 301 40.25 -20.63 15.91
N LEU A 302 39.12 -20.56 16.62
CA LEU A 302 39.03 -19.80 17.86
C LEU A 302 39.16 -20.79 19.04
N THR A 303 40.37 -21.36 19.20
CA THR A 303 40.85 -21.69 20.52
C THR A 303 40.97 -20.36 21.24
N MET A 304 40.12 -20.14 22.26
CA MET A 304 40.25 -18.98 23.13
C MET A 304 41.67 -19.00 23.73
N PRO A 305 42.37 -17.86 23.72
CA PRO A 305 43.63 -17.77 24.41
C PRO A 305 43.39 -18.09 25.88
N THR A 306 44.27 -18.93 26.47
CA THR A 306 44.22 -19.47 27.84
C THR A 306 44.30 -18.41 28.95
N TYR A 307 44.15 -17.11 28.62
CA TYR A 307 44.25 -16.00 29.58
C TYR A 307 42.92 -15.56 30.21
N PHE A 308 41.80 -16.17 29.85
CA PHE A 308 40.50 -15.91 30.50
C PHE A 308 40.06 -17.12 31.36
N ASN A 309 40.88 -17.55 32.29
CA ASN A 309 40.45 -18.36 33.44
C ASN A 309 39.97 -17.41 34.54
N ILE A 310 38.71 -17.03 34.48
CA ILE A 310 38.03 -16.38 35.60
C ILE A 310 37.53 -17.50 36.53
N PRO A 311 38.04 -17.62 37.78
CA PRO A 311 37.76 -18.78 38.65
C PRO A 311 36.33 -18.89 39.17
N PHE A 312 35.42 -17.96 38.79
CA PHE A 312 34.05 -17.89 39.31
C PHE A 312 32.97 -18.55 38.41
N ILE A 313 33.32 -19.14 37.27
CA ILE A 313 32.31 -19.70 36.34
C ILE A 313 32.34 -21.25 36.26
N THR A 314 33.29 -21.92 36.94
CA THR A 314 33.42 -23.38 36.88
C THR A 314 32.99 -24.09 38.16
N ASN A 315 31.89 -23.70 38.80
CA ASN A 315 31.33 -24.53 39.87
C ASN A 315 29.79 -24.57 39.78
N LYS A 316 29.29 -25.43 38.88
CA LYS A 316 27.99 -26.12 39.05
C LYS A 316 27.81 -27.18 37.97
N LYS A 317 28.31 -28.41 38.25
CA LYS A 317 27.65 -29.67 37.90
C LYS A 317 28.45 -30.83 38.48
N LYS A 318 28.10 -31.23 39.69
CA LYS A 318 28.12 -32.60 40.22
C LYS A 318 27.10 -32.65 41.35
N HIS A 319 25.91 -33.10 41.04
CA HIS A 319 25.15 -34.12 41.76
C HIS A 319 23.83 -34.29 40.99
#